data_668bf41c78520ab7787f3db1d675a03b
#
_entry.id   668bf41c78520ab7787f3db1d675a03b
#
_cell.length_a   1.000
_cell.length_b   1.000
_cell.length_c   1.000
_cell.angle_alpha   90.00
_cell.angle_beta   90.00
_cell.angle_gamma   90.00
#
_symmetry.space_group_name_H-M   'P 1'
#
loop_
_entity.id
_entity.type
_entity.pdbx_description
1 polymer ?
#
loop_
_entity_poly.entity_id
_entity_poly.type
_entity_poly.pdbx_seq_one_letter_code
_entity_poly.pdbx_strand_id
1 'polypeptide(L)'
;VILNPEQMEDPILISEKNPEINSLNWIPVTLAFIYGVGALVTLIWLSLSTCRLIQLIRTSEKKQFGNYVLVIPQQPTASFSWGKYIVISAADYSQQSEEILLHETMHLRNHHTLDLLFMQIFLLVYWFNPVVWLLKRELQEVHEFEADNGVINTGIDATKYQLLLVKKAVGTRLYSMANGFNHSKLKKRITMMLKERTNRWARLKLLLAVPVMAGALYVFAQPEVKEVPRQIQSELQQKEADDYVSLMIFFRKEEEKYSKLVNGSNPPPRVKEKQAH
;
A
#
# COMPACT_ATOMS: atom_id res chain seq x y z
N VAL A 1 -19.16 22.42 -81.39
CA VAL A 1 -18.28 22.37 -80.15
C VAL A 1 -18.92 21.38 -79.23
N ILE A 2 -18.37 20.18 -79.24
CA ILE A 2 -18.82 19.09 -78.37
C ILE A 2 -18.13 19.27 -77.05
N LEU A 3 -18.87 19.56 -75.99
CA LEU A 3 -18.35 19.58 -74.59
C LEU A 3 -18.20 18.16 -74.10
N ASN A 4 -17.01 17.85 -73.64
CA ASN A 4 -16.59 16.56 -73.05
C ASN A 4 -17.20 16.41 -71.67
N PRO A 5 -17.89 15.30 -71.32
CA PRO A 5 -18.57 15.12 -70.04
C PRO A 5 -17.68 14.56 -68.92
N GLU A 6 -16.38 14.76 -69.02
CA GLU A 6 -15.42 14.17 -68.02
C GLU A 6 -14.89 15.15 -66.93
N GLN A 7 -15.72 16.10 -66.51
CA GLN A 7 -15.43 16.88 -65.32
C GLN A 7 -16.58 16.78 -64.33
N MET A 8 -16.92 15.54 -63.93
CA MET A 8 -17.54 15.32 -62.62
C MET A 8 -16.47 15.35 -61.57
N GLU A 9 -16.39 16.46 -60.85
CA GLU A 9 -15.67 16.52 -59.59
C GLU A 9 -16.31 15.50 -58.64
N ASP A 10 -15.49 14.53 -58.20
CA ASP A 10 -15.89 13.59 -57.14
C ASP A 10 -16.37 14.40 -55.93
N PRO A 11 -17.51 14.05 -55.32
CA PRO A 11 -17.93 14.72 -54.09
C PRO A 11 -16.88 14.48 -53.00
N ILE A 12 -16.30 15.57 -52.52
CA ILE A 12 -15.42 15.57 -51.34
C ILE A 12 -16.22 14.92 -50.24
N LEU A 13 -15.99 13.62 -50.00
CA LEU A 13 -16.41 12.95 -48.80
C LEU A 13 -15.65 13.62 -47.66
N ILE A 14 -16.26 14.66 -47.09
CA ILE A 14 -15.89 15.16 -45.80
C ILE A 14 -16.13 13.97 -44.85
N SER A 15 -15.09 13.19 -44.62
CA SER A 15 -15.07 12.24 -43.53
C SER A 15 -15.32 13.07 -42.26
N GLU A 16 -16.56 13.13 -41.85
CA GLU A 16 -16.88 13.55 -40.48
C GLU A 16 -16.08 12.65 -39.55
N LYS A 17 -14.90 13.14 -39.17
CA LYS A 17 -14.14 12.61 -38.07
C LYS A 17 -15.04 12.84 -36.86
N ASN A 18 -15.92 11.84 -36.61
CA ASN A 18 -16.64 11.80 -35.36
C ASN A 18 -15.61 12.08 -34.25
N PRO A 19 -15.77 13.15 -33.47
CA PRO A 19 -14.96 13.29 -32.28
C PRO A 19 -15.23 12.00 -31.51
N GLU A 20 -14.20 11.16 -31.36
CA GLU A 20 -14.23 10.12 -30.34
C GLU A 20 -14.59 10.86 -29.05
N ILE A 21 -15.88 10.79 -28.71
CA ILE A 21 -16.32 11.16 -27.38
C ILE A 21 -15.48 10.24 -26.50
N ASN A 22 -14.42 10.80 -25.91
CA ASN A 22 -13.66 10.14 -24.86
C ASN A 22 -14.71 9.68 -23.88
N SER A 23 -15.17 8.44 -24.03
CA SER A 23 -16.06 7.81 -23.09
C SER A 23 -15.25 7.80 -21.80
N LEU A 24 -15.52 8.79 -20.95
CA LEU A 24 -14.90 8.91 -19.64
C LEU A 24 -15.04 7.54 -19.02
N ASN A 25 -13.91 6.86 -18.85
CA ASN A 25 -13.92 5.47 -18.42
C ASN A 25 -14.36 5.48 -16.95
N TRP A 26 -15.66 5.35 -16.69
CA TRP A 26 -16.30 5.47 -15.40
C TRP A 26 -15.77 4.45 -14.39
N ILE A 27 -15.26 3.32 -14.90
CA ILE A 27 -14.77 2.22 -14.08
C ILE A 27 -13.65 2.68 -13.13
N PRO A 28 -12.52 3.27 -13.58
CA PRO A 28 -11.45 3.70 -12.68
C PRO A 28 -11.91 4.79 -11.72
N VAL A 29 -12.78 5.70 -12.14
CA VAL A 29 -13.32 6.76 -11.28
C VAL A 29 -14.20 6.17 -10.18
N THR A 30 -15.07 5.23 -10.53
CA THR A 30 -15.95 4.55 -9.57
C THR A 30 -15.14 3.72 -8.57
N LEU A 31 -14.13 2.99 -9.04
CA LEU A 31 -13.24 2.22 -8.17
C LEU A 31 -12.45 3.13 -7.21
N ALA A 32 -11.91 4.24 -7.71
CA ALA A 32 -11.22 5.23 -6.89
C ALA A 32 -12.15 5.84 -5.83
N PHE A 33 -13.40 6.11 -6.19
CA PHE A 33 -14.40 6.61 -5.25
C PHE A 33 -14.72 5.59 -4.15
N ILE A 34 -14.99 4.33 -4.51
CA ILE A 34 -15.25 3.24 -3.55
C ILE A 34 -14.05 3.07 -2.61
N TYR A 35 -12.83 3.06 -3.17
CA TYR A 35 -11.61 2.97 -2.38
C TYR A 35 -11.50 4.14 -1.39
N GLY A 36 -11.71 5.36 -1.85
CA GLY A 36 -11.63 6.57 -1.03
C GLY A 36 -12.66 6.57 0.11
N VAL A 37 -13.90 6.18 -0.17
CA VAL A 37 -14.95 6.06 0.85
C VAL A 37 -14.58 5.02 1.91
N GLY A 38 -14.10 3.84 1.51
CA GLY A 38 -13.68 2.80 2.44
C GLY A 38 -12.47 3.21 3.30
N ALA A 39 -11.49 3.88 2.71
CA ALA A 39 -10.35 4.44 3.43
C ALA A 39 -10.80 5.50 4.45
N LEU A 40 -11.73 6.39 4.06
CA LEU A 40 -12.29 7.41 4.95
C LEU A 40 -13.03 6.79 6.14
N VAL A 41 -13.88 5.79 5.89
CA VAL A 41 -14.60 5.06 6.94
C VAL A 41 -13.61 4.40 7.91
N THR A 42 -12.57 3.75 7.38
CA THR A 42 -11.53 3.12 8.20
C THR A 42 -10.76 4.16 9.02
N LEU A 43 -10.42 5.31 8.42
CA LEU A 43 -9.74 6.41 9.11
C LEU A 43 -10.61 6.96 10.26
N ILE A 44 -11.90 7.20 10.01
CA ILE A 44 -12.84 7.67 11.04
C ILE A 44 -12.93 6.65 12.19
N TRP A 45 -13.07 5.36 11.87
CA TRP A 45 -13.13 4.31 12.88
C TRP A 45 -11.87 4.23 13.74
N LEU A 46 -10.68 4.28 13.13
CA LEU A 46 -9.39 4.31 13.83
C LEU A 46 -9.27 5.56 14.70
N SER A 47 -9.65 6.73 14.18
CA SER A 47 -9.59 8.01 14.89
C SER A 47 -10.52 8.00 16.11
N LEU A 48 -11.76 7.54 15.96
CA LEU A 48 -12.71 7.43 17.06
C LEU A 48 -12.22 6.44 18.14
N SER A 49 -11.63 5.32 17.74
CA SER A 49 -11.04 4.34 18.66
C SER A 49 -9.90 4.97 19.48
N THR A 50 -9.00 5.70 18.80
CA THR A 50 -7.87 6.39 19.45
C THR A 50 -8.36 7.53 20.35
N CYS A 51 -9.36 8.30 19.93
CA CYS A 51 -9.95 9.36 20.74
C CYS A 51 -10.56 8.81 22.04
N ARG A 52 -11.29 7.69 21.98
CA ARG A 52 -11.85 7.04 23.18
C ARG A 52 -10.74 6.58 24.13
N LEU A 53 -9.64 6.04 23.60
CA LEU A 53 -8.48 5.65 24.39
C LEU A 53 -7.83 6.84 25.08
N ILE A 54 -7.60 7.93 24.35
CA ILE A 54 -7.04 9.17 24.89
C ILE A 54 -7.96 9.76 25.97
N GLN A 55 -9.27 9.74 25.73
CA GLN A 55 -10.26 10.22 26.70
C GLN A 55 -10.22 9.38 27.97
N LEU A 56 -10.18 8.02 27.88
CA LEU A 56 -10.04 7.14 29.01
C LEU A 56 -8.78 7.49 29.84
N ILE A 57 -7.64 7.66 29.19
CA ILE A 57 -6.39 8.00 29.85
C ILE A 57 -6.47 9.40 30.51
N ARG A 58 -7.15 10.37 29.88
CA ARG A 58 -7.25 11.74 30.41
C ARG A 58 -8.17 11.83 31.61
N THR A 59 -9.24 11.09 31.64
CA THR A 59 -10.27 11.13 32.70
C THR A 59 -9.98 10.24 33.89
N SER A 60 -9.01 9.31 33.77
CA SER A 60 -8.68 8.36 34.84
C SER A 60 -7.61 8.92 35.80
N GLU A 61 -7.58 8.36 37.03
CA GLU A 61 -6.54 8.63 38.01
C GLU A 61 -5.18 8.17 37.49
N LYS A 62 -4.14 8.99 37.70
CA LYS A 62 -2.77 8.71 37.24
C LYS A 62 -1.81 8.67 38.43
N LYS A 63 -0.96 7.65 38.42
CA LYS A 63 0.14 7.50 39.39
C LYS A 63 1.45 7.30 38.64
N GLN A 64 2.51 7.93 39.09
CA GLN A 64 3.85 7.69 38.50
C GLN A 64 4.36 6.34 38.90
N PHE A 65 4.83 5.54 37.94
CA PHE A 65 5.43 4.23 38.18
C PHE A 65 6.76 4.12 37.40
N GLY A 66 7.85 4.46 38.04
CA GLY A 66 9.16 4.52 37.39
C GLY A 66 9.12 5.47 36.16
N ASN A 67 9.48 4.94 34.99
CA ASN A 67 9.46 5.67 33.72
C ASN A 67 8.08 5.66 33.05
N TYR A 68 7.08 5.00 33.63
CA TYR A 68 5.74 4.84 33.06
C TYR A 68 4.70 5.56 33.90
N VAL A 69 3.52 5.73 33.37
CA VAL A 69 2.37 6.32 34.05
C VAL A 69 1.29 5.26 34.20
N LEU A 70 1.01 4.89 35.42
CA LEU A 70 -0.08 4.00 35.77
C LEU A 70 -1.41 4.78 35.72
N VAL A 71 -2.38 4.23 35.02
CA VAL A 71 -3.72 4.81 34.82
C VAL A 71 -4.75 3.85 35.41
N ILE A 72 -5.56 4.30 36.33
CA ILE A 72 -6.57 3.50 37.02
C ILE A 72 -7.94 4.04 36.64
N PRO A 73 -8.63 3.42 35.66
CA PRO A 73 -9.97 3.84 35.28
C PRO A 73 -11.00 3.42 36.34
N GLN A 74 -12.01 4.27 36.53
CA GLN A 74 -13.13 3.97 37.43
C GLN A 74 -14.08 2.93 36.82
N GLN A 75 -14.14 2.87 35.48
CA GLN A 75 -14.98 1.90 34.78
C GLN A 75 -14.29 0.53 34.68
N PRO A 76 -15.05 -0.57 34.68
CA PRO A 76 -14.49 -1.90 34.48
C PRO A 76 -13.84 -2.01 33.11
N THR A 77 -12.52 -2.11 33.09
CA THR A 77 -11.69 -2.15 31.87
C THR A 77 -10.68 -3.26 32.01
N ALA A 78 -10.36 -3.96 30.92
CA ALA A 78 -9.23 -4.87 30.92
C ALA A 78 -7.92 -4.07 31.08
N SER A 79 -6.92 -4.69 31.71
CA SER A 79 -5.58 -4.09 31.78
C SER A 79 -4.92 -4.15 30.39
N PHE A 80 -4.25 -3.08 30.01
CA PHE A 80 -3.51 -2.96 28.75
C PHE A 80 -2.45 -1.84 28.85
N SER A 81 -1.53 -1.82 27.90
CA SER A 81 -0.51 -0.78 27.79
C SER A 81 -0.58 -0.01 26.47
N TRP A 82 -0.29 1.29 26.52
CA TRP A 82 -0.26 2.14 25.35
C TRP A 82 0.73 3.31 25.48
N GLY A 83 1.72 3.37 24.59
CA GLY A 83 2.76 4.40 24.60
C GLY A 83 3.60 4.34 25.89
N LYS A 84 3.42 5.27 26.82
CA LYS A 84 4.02 5.30 28.15
C LYS A 84 3.04 4.97 29.28
N TYR A 85 1.81 4.66 28.94
CA TYR A 85 0.74 4.46 29.90
C TYR A 85 0.48 2.97 30.09
N ILE A 86 0.34 2.54 31.35
CA ILE A 86 -0.15 1.24 31.76
C ILE A 86 -1.53 1.46 32.34
N VAL A 87 -2.56 0.99 31.65
CA VAL A 87 -3.92 1.00 32.18
C VAL A 87 -4.12 -0.29 32.94
N ILE A 88 -4.37 -0.20 34.24
CA ILE A 88 -4.63 -1.37 35.08
C ILE A 88 -6.06 -1.30 35.62
N SER A 89 -6.78 -2.43 35.58
CA SER A 89 -8.12 -2.48 36.15
C SER A 89 -8.09 -2.20 37.65
N ALA A 90 -9.15 -1.59 38.18
CA ALA A 90 -9.25 -1.36 39.65
C ALA A 90 -9.17 -2.65 40.45
N ALA A 91 -9.70 -3.77 39.90
CA ALA A 91 -9.63 -5.09 40.50
C ALA A 91 -8.20 -5.64 40.53
N ASP A 92 -7.45 -5.53 39.42
CA ASP A 92 -6.06 -5.99 39.34
C ASP A 92 -5.16 -5.13 40.27
N TYR A 93 -5.42 -3.81 40.32
CA TYR A 93 -4.71 -2.90 41.19
C TYR A 93 -4.94 -3.19 42.66
N SER A 94 -6.19 -3.47 43.07
CA SER A 94 -6.51 -3.79 44.48
C SER A 94 -5.96 -5.13 44.93
N GLN A 95 -5.80 -6.10 44.02
CA GLN A 95 -5.19 -7.40 44.28
C GLN A 95 -3.66 -7.37 44.23
N GLN A 96 -3.05 -6.21 43.96
CA GLN A 96 -1.59 -6.04 43.84
C GLN A 96 -0.96 -7.07 42.88
N SER A 97 -1.58 -7.27 41.73
CA SER A 97 -1.16 -8.28 40.75
C SER A 97 0.13 -7.83 40.05
N GLU A 98 1.26 -8.07 40.68
CA GLU A 98 2.59 -7.71 40.16
C GLU A 98 2.85 -8.36 38.80
N GLU A 99 2.39 -9.59 38.62
CA GLU A 99 2.56 -10.34 37.38
C GLU A 99 1.84 -9.67 36.22
N ILE A 100 0.64 -9.08 36.46
CA ILE A 100 -0.11 -8.36 35.42
C ILE A 100 0.61 -7.06 35.09
N LEU A 101 1.06 -6.32 36.10
CA LEU A 101 1.78 -5.07 35.91
C LEU A 101 3.09 -5.30 35.14
N LEU A 102 3.79 -6.39 35.47
CA LEU A 102 4.99 -6.77 34.75
C LEU A 102 4.72 -7.15 33.31
N HIS A 103 3.63 -7.89 33.03
CA HIS A 103 3.20 -8.21 31.67
C HIS A 103 2.97 -6.95 30.84
N GLU A 104 2.21 -5.98 31.36
CA GLU A 104 1.98 -4.69 30.68
C GLU A 104 3.27 -3.89 30.48
N THR A 105 4.20 -3.97 31.44
CA THR A 105 5.52 -3.36 31.32
C THR A 105 6.33 -3.96 30.15
N MET A 106 6.21 -5.28 29.90
CA MET A 106 6.90 -5.93 28.79
C MET A 106 6.39 -5.40 27.43
N HIS A 107 5.09 -5.14 27.30
CA HIS A 107 4.57 -4.50 26.08
C HIS A 107 5.19 -3.12 25.85
N LEU A 108 5.37 -2.31 26.87
CA LEU A 108 6.01 -0.99 26.74
C LEU A 108 7.50 -1.11 26.42
N ARG A 109 8.20 -2.02 27.09
CA ARG A 109 9.62 -2.27 26.88
C ARG A 109 9.93 -2.74 25.45
N ASN A 110 9.08 -3.57 24.90
CA ASN A 110 9.22 -4.11 23.55
C ASN A 110 8.62 -3.18 22.47
N HIS A 111 8.10 -2.01 22.86
CA HIS A 111 7.52 -1.02 21.94
C HIS A 111 6.35 -1.53 21.08
N HIS A 112 5.57 -2.51 21.55
CA HIS A 112 4.46 -3.11 20.82
C HIS A 112 3.42 -2.09 20.32
N THR A 113 3.30 -0.94 21.02
CA THR A 113 2.44 0.17 20.56
C THR A 113 2.87 0.72 19.21
N LEU A 114 4.18 0.82 18.96
CA LEU A 114 4.69 1.33 17.66
C LEU A 114 4.38 0.36 16.53
N ASP A 115 4.54 -0.95 16.78
CA ASP A 115 4.20 -1.98 15.79
C ASP A 115 2.71 -1.94 15.42
N LEU A 116 1.84 -1.75 16.43
CA LEU A 116 0.41 -1.63 16.19
C LEU A 116 0.04 -0.34 15.46
N LEU A 117 0.71 0.78 15.76
CA LEU A 117 0.51 2.04 15.02
C LEU A 117 0.95 1.90 13.56
N PHE A 118 2.09 1.27 13.32
CA PHE A 118 2.56 0.97 11.97
C PHE A 118 1.56 0.07 11.22
N MET A 119 1.06 -0.97 11.89
CA MET A 119 0.05 -1.86 11.33
C MET A 119 -1.27 -1.12 10.99
N GLN A 120 -1.63 -0.07 11.74
CA GLN A 120 -2.81 0.74 11.44
C GLN A 120 -2.66 1.52 10.12
N ILE A 121 -1.44 1.94 9.75
CA ILE A 121 -1.18 2.57 8.46
C ILE A 121 -1.44 1.57 7.32
N PHE A 122 -0.97 0.32 7.46
CA PHE A 122 -1.29 -0.74 6.50
C PHE A 122 -2.79 -0.99 6.38
N LEU A 123 -3.50 -1.01 7.52
CA LEU A 123 -4.95 -1.17 7.51
C LEU A 123 -5.68 -0.03 6.81
N LEU A 124 -5.18 1.20 6.90
CA LEU A 124 -5.76 2.34 6.21
C LEU A 124 -5.61 2.22 4.69
N VAL A 125 -4.43 1.78 4.23
CA VAL A 125 -4.15 1.62 2.79
C VAL A 125 -4.83 0.36 2.23
N TYR A 126 -4.78 -0.75 2.93
CA TYR A 126 -5.27 -2.05 2.48
C TYR A 126 -6.53 -2.50 3.23
N TRP A 127 -7.42 -1.57 3.56
CA TRP A 127 -8.63 -1.81 4.36
C TRP A 127 -9.52 -2.92 3.77
N PHE A 128 -9.56 -3.04 2.45
CA PHE A 128 -10.33 -4.02 1.70
C PHE A 128 -9.72 -5.43 1.69
N ASN A 129 -8.45 -5.58 2.09
CA ASN A 129 -7.74 -6.85 2.04
C ASN A 129 -7.85 -7.59 3.38
N PRO A 130 -8.54 -8.75 3.44
CA PRO A 130 -8.71 -9.51 4.69
C PRO A 130 -7.38 -10.03 5.26
N VAL A 131 -6.36 -10.24 4.42
CA VAL A 131 -5.05 -10.71 4.86
C VAL A 131 -4.39 -9.72 5.82
N VAL A 132 -4.57 -8.42 5.61
CA VAL A 132 -3.99 -7.39 6.50
C VAL A 132 -4.66 -7.43 7.89
N TRP A 133 -5.95 -7.72 7.95
CA TRP A 133 -6.67 -7.90 9.23
C TRP A 133 -6.21 -9.15 9.97
N LEU A 134 -5.97 -10.24 9.25
CA LEU A 134 -5.38 -11.46 9.81
C LEU A 134 -3.96 -11.20 10.30
N LEU A 135 -3.14 -10.50 9.52
CA LEU A 135 -1.77 -10.15 9.91
C LEU A 135 -1.73 -9.32 11.21
N LYS A 136 -2.63 -8.33 11.34
CA LYS A 136 -2.78 -7.57 12.59
C LYS A 136 -3.08 -8.47 13.78
N ARG A 137 -3.99 -9.44 13.58
CA ARG A 137 -4.37 -10.38 14.64
C ARG A 137 -3.21 -11.28 15.05
N GLU A 138 -2.47 -11.84 14.08
CA GLU A 138 -1.29 -12.68 14.35
C GLU A 138 -0.18 -11.85 15.03
N LEU A 139 0.04 -10.61 14.60
CA LEU A 139 0.98 -9.71 15.26
C LEU A 139 0.64 -9.49 16.73
N GLN A 140 -0.64 -9.25 17.04
CA GLN A 140 -1.09 -9.12 18.44
C GLN A 140 -0.84 -10.41 19.23
N GLU A 141 -1.06 -11.60 18.64
CA GLU A 141 -0.77 -12.87 19.30
C GLU A 141 0.75 -13.05 19.59
N VAL A 142 1.60 -12.63 18.66
CA VAL A 142 3.07 -12.65 18.87
C VAL A 142 3.47 -11.71 20.00
N HIS A 143 2.89 -10.51 20.09
CA HIS A 143 3.13 -9.57 21.19
C HIS A 143 2.78 -10.17 22.56
N GLU A 144 1.66 -10.92 22.63
CA GLU A 144 1.29 -11.63 23.85
C GLU A 144 2.34 -12.69 24.24
N PHE A 145 2.83 -13.47 23.27
CA PHE A 145 3.87 -14.47 23.53
C PHE A 145 5.19 -13.85 23.98
N GLU A 146 5.57 -12.71 23.40
CA GLU A 146 6.78 -11.98 23.81
C GLU A 146 6.65 -11.40 25.22
N ALA A 147 5.50 -10.83 25.55
CA ALA A 147 5.24 -10.31 26.87
C ALA A 147 5.25 -11.43 27.93
N ASP A 148 4.57 -12.55 27.66
CA ASP A 148 4.56 -13.73 28.53
C ASP A 148 5.97 -14.28 28.76
N ASN A 149 6.74 -14.43 27.71
CA ASN A 149 8.14 -14.88 27.81
C ASN A 149 9.00 -13.88 28.59
N GLY A 150 8.73 -12.59 28.45
CA GLY A 150 9.35 -11.53 29.23
C GLY A 150 9.10 -11.71 30.74
N VAL A 151 7.83 -11.97 31.12
CA VAL A 151 7.44 -12.22 32.51
C VAL A 151 8.17 -13.44 33.10
N ILE A 152 8.16 -14.57 32.37
CA ILE A 152 8.81 -15.81 32.82
C ILE A 152 10.35 -15.62 32.99
N ASN A 153 10.96 -14.87 32.05
CA ASN A 153 12.41 -14.62 32.11
C ASN A 153 12.82 -13.72 33.28
N THR A 154 11.91 -13.06 34.00
CA THR A 154 12.25 -12.34 35.26
C THR A 154 12.31 -13.26 36.48
N GLY A 155 12.05 -14.55 36.31
CA GLY A 155 12.12 -15.53 37.40
C GLY A 155 10.78 -15.83 38.10
N ILE A 156 9.68 -15.30 37.55
CA ILE A 156 8.33 -15.65 38.05
C ILE A 156 8.03 -17.11 37.70
N ASP A 157 7.44 -17.83 38.65
CA ASP A 157 6.98 -19.20 38.44
C ASP A 157 5.97 -19.26 37.31
N ALA A 158 6.31 -19.96 36.22
CA ALA A 158 5.50 -20.10 35.05
C ALA A 158 4.13 -20.72 35.35
N THR A 159 4.06 -21.70 36.27
CA THR A 159 2.82 -22.38 36.66
C THR A 159 1.89 -21.42 37.38
N LYS A 160 2.43 -20.64 38.34
CA LYS A 160 1.66 -19.60 39.05
C LYS A 160 1.14 -18.55 38.11
N TYR A 161 1.94 -18.10 37.15
CA TYR A 161 1.54 -17.11 36.15
C TYR A 161 0.48 -17.66 35.20
N GLN A 162 0.61 -18.88 34.69
CA GLN A 162 -0.40 -19.54 33.86
C GLN A 162 -1.75 -19.69 34.60
N LEU A 163 -1.71 -20.08 35.87
CA LEU A 163 -2.92 -20.18 36.72
C LEU A 163 -3.61 -18.82 36.88
N LEU A 164 -2.84 -17.74 37.05
CA LEU A 164 -3.35 -16.37 37.11
C LEU A 164 -4.10 -16.01 35.81
N LEU A 165 -3.50 -16.30 34.64
CA LEU A 165 -4.15 -16.05 33.34
C LEU A 165 -5.45 -16.86 33.18
N VAL A 166 -5.46 -18.12 33.60
CA VAL A 166 -6.67 -18.96 33.59
C VAL A 166 -7.74 -18.37 34.52
N LYS A 167 -7.37 -18.00 35.75
CA LYS A 167 -8.27 -17.40 36.73
C LYS A 167 -8.90 -16.10 36.18
N LYS A 168 -8.08 -15.25 35.55
CA LYS A 168 -8.54 -14.01 34.92
C LYS A 168 -9.51 -14.27 33.77
N ALA A 169 -9.23 -15.24 32.91
CA ALA A 169 -10.11 -15.62 31.81
C ALA A 169 -11.46 -16.23 32.28
N VAL A 170 -11.47 -16.95 33.40
CA VAL A 170 -12.71 -17.48 33.99
C VAL A 170 -13.51 -16.39 34.69
N GLY A 171 -12.85 -15.46 35.39
CA GLY A 171 -13.50 -14.34 36.08
C GLY A 171 -14.25 -13.39 35.17
N THR A 172 -13.76 -13.19 33.96
CA THR A 172 -14.42 -12.36 32.92
C THR A 172 -15.66 -13.03 32.32
N ARG A 173 -15.87 -14.36 32.51
CA ARG A 173 -16.98 -15.11 31.94
C ARG A 173 -18.31 -14.92 32.65
N LEU A 174 -18.30 -14.57 33.92
CA LEU A 174 -19.56 -14.34 34.65
C LEU A 174 -20.36 -13.18 34.04
N TYR A 175 -19.75 -12.38 33.16
CA TYR A 175 -20.38 -11.23 32.49
C TYR A 175 -20.62 -11.40 30.97
N SER A 176 -20.16 -12.51 30.36
CA SER A 176 -20.27 -12.64 28.88
C SER A 176 -20.54 -14.09 28.46
N MET A 177 -21.78 -14.40 28.14
CA MET A 177 -22.19 -15.69 27.54
C MET A 177 -21.74 -15.90 26.09
N ALA A 178 -20.98 -14.97 25.48
CA ALA A 178 -20.77 -14.91 24.03
C ALA A 178 -19.38 -15.30 23.52
N ASN A 179 -18.38 -15.62 24.35
CA ASN A 179 -16.98 -15.68 23.87
C ASN A 179 -16.31 -17.05 23.95
N GLY A 180 -16.72 -17.99 23.08
CA GLY A 180 -15.96 -19.22 22.82
C GLY A 180 -14.55 -18.99 22.23
N PHE A 181 -14.30 -17.83 21.61
CA PHE A 181 -13.03 -17.48 20.96
C PHE A 181 -11.86 -17.19 21.90
N ASN A 182 -12.14 -16.78 23.15
CA ASN A 182 -11.07 -16.42 24.08
C ASN A 182 -10.27 -17.64 24.61
N HIS A 183 -10.84 -18.85 24.51
CA HIS A 183 -10.17 -20.09 24.90
C HIS A 183 -9.01 -20.46 24.00
N SER A 184 -9.15 -20.27 22.69
CA SER A 184 -8.08 -20.63 21.76
C SER A 184 -6.85 -19.74 21.94
N LYS A 185 -7.04 -18.45 22.23
CA LYS A 185 -5.93 -17.52 22.50
C LYS A 185 -5.20 -17.85 23.78
N LEU A 186 -5.93 -18.07 24.88
CA LEU A 186 -5.33 -18.48 26.15
C LEU A 186 -4.58 -19.81 26.02
N LYS A 187 -5.17 -20.80 25.36
CA LYS A 187 -4.53 -22.09 25.09
C LYS A 187 -3.22 -21.90 24.31
N LYS A 188 -3.21 -21.06 23.26
CA LYS A 188 -2.01 -20.74 22.48
C LYS A 188 -0.94 -20.12 23.38
N ARG A 189 -1.25 -19.12 24.23
CA ARG A 189 -0.33 -18.49 25.17
C ARG A 189 0.31 -19.54 26.10
N ILE A 190 -0.49 -20.34 26.78
CA ILE A 190 0.00 -21.40 27.68
C ILE A 190 0.89 -22.40 26.93
N THR A 191 0.47 -22.85 25.74
CA THR A 191 1.27 -23.77 24.93
C THR A 191 2.61 -23.16 24.53
N MET A 192 2.63 -21.86 24.18
CA MET A 192 3.88 -21.18 23.81
C MET A 192 4.83 -20.97 24.97
N MET A 193 4.32 -20.75 26.20
CA MET A 193 5.14 -20.67 27.41
C MET A 193 5.84 -22.01 27.73
N LEU A 194 5.20 -23.14 27.38
CA LEU A 194 5.74 -24.49 27.61
C LEU A 194 6.70 -24.93 26.48
N LYS A 195 6.74 -24.20 25.38
CA LYS A 195 7.54 -24.57 24.22
C LYS A 195 8.99 -24.13 24.37
N GLU A 196 9.91 -25.03 24.10
CA GLU A 196 11.34 -24.70 24.06
C GLU A 196 11.64 -23.66 22.97
N ARG A 197 12.66 -22.84 23.21
CA ARG A 197 13.10 -21.81 22.27
C ARG A 197 13.53 -22.43 20.95
N THR A 198 12.96 -21.95 19.86
CA THR A 198 13.33 -22.36 18.52
C THR A 198 14.79 -21.99 18.20
N ASN A 199 15.51 -22.88 17.56
CA ASN A 199 16.88 -22.66 17.12
C ASN A 199 16.97 -21.41 16.22
N ARG A 200 18.07 -20.62 16.38
CA ARG A 200 18.35 -19.40 15.57
C ARG A 200 18.35 -19.68 14.08
N TRP A 201 18.76 -20.88 13.67
CA TRP A 201 18.77 -21.33 12.27
C TRP A 201 17.36 -21.44 11.67
N ALA A 202 16.32 -21.56 12.46
CA ALA A 202 14.94 -21.53 11.97
C ALA A 202 14.57 -20.21 11.28
N ARG A 203 15.28 -19.11 11.58
CA ARG A 203 15.10 -17.81 10.91
C ARG A 203 15.53 -17.85 9.44
N LEU A 204 16.44 -18.77 9.04
CA LEU A 204 16.82 -18.96 7.64
C LEU A 204 15.64 -19.39 6.76
N LYS A 205 14.58 -19.96 7.33
CA LYS A 205 13.36 -20.28 6.59
C LYS A 205 12.73 -19.02 5.98
N LEU A 206 12.95 -17.84 6.58
CA LEU A 206 12.49 -16.56 6.02
C LEU A 206 13.19 -16.20 4.70
N LEU A 207 14.44 -16.68 4.49
CA LEU A 207 15.14 -16.46 3.24
C LEU A 207 14.44 -17.15 2.06
N LEU A 208 13.64 -18.20 2.30
CA LEU A 208 12.82 -18.81 1.24
C LEU A 208 11.72 -17.88 0.71
N ALA A 209 11.31 -16.90 1.47
CA ALA A 209 10.34 -15.90 1.01
C ALA A 209 10.94 -14.95 -0.04
N VAL A 210 12.26 -14.72 -0.01
CA VAL A 210 12.95 -13.79 -0.91
C VAL A 210 12.83 -14.23 -2.39
N PRO A 211 13.17 -15.48 -2.78
CA PRO A 211 13.01 -15.90 -4.17
C PRO A 211 11.56 -15.96 -4.61
N VAL A 212 10.61 -16.27 -3.70
CA VAL A 212 9.18 -16.24 -4.01
C VAL A 212 8.71 -14.81 -4.29
N MET A 213 9.13 -13.85 -3.46
CA MET A 213 8.83 -12.43 -3.68
C MET A 213 9.50 -11.90 -4.97
N ALA A 214 10.76 -12.24 -5.20
CA ALA A 214 11.48 -11.85 -6.41
C ALA A 214 10.81 -12.41 -7.68
N GLY A 215 10.38 -13.68 -7.65
CA GLY A 215 9.63 -14.30 -8.73
C GLY A 215 8.27 -13.63 -8.97
N ALA A 216 7.54 -13.32 -7.92
CA ALA A 216 6.28 -12.58 -8.02
C ALA A 216 6.51 -11.18 -8.63
N LEU A 217 7.49 -10.43 -8.11
CA LEU A 217 7.84 -9.11 -8.66
C LEU A 217 8.25 -9.21 -10.13
N TYR A 218 9.04 -10.23 -10.51
CA TYR A 218 9.43 -10.46 -11.90
C TYR A 218 8.21 -10.67 -12.81
N VAL A 219 7.25 -11.49 -12.38
CA VAL A 219 6.03 -11.78 -13.16
C VAL A 219 5.15 -10.54 -13.31
N PHE A 220 4.96 -9.77 -12.23
CA PHE A 220 4.09 -8.57 -12.23
C PHE A 220 4.78 -7.31 -12.77
N ALA A 221 6.11 -7.25 -12.76
CA ALA A 221 6.87 -6.12 -13.29
C ALA A 221 7.19 -6.24 -14.78
N GLN A 222 6.76 -7.31 -15.45
CA GLN A 222 6.90 -7.39 -16.90
C GLN A 222 6.06 -6.27 -17.53
N PRO A 223 6.68 -5.31 -18.23
CA PRO A 223 5.90 -4.31 -18.97
C PRO A 223 5.07 -5.08 -19.99
N GLU A 224 3.76 -4.89 -19.94
CA GLU A 224 2.88 -5.30 -21.03
C GLU A 224 3.35 -4.50 -22.25
N VAL A 225 4.18 -5.10 -23.08
CA VAL A 225 4.56 -4.52 -24.39
C VAL A 225 3.28 -4.55 -25.20
N LYS A 226 2.52 -3.47 -25.12
CA LYS A 226 1.44 -3.22 -26.06
C LYS A 226 2.10 -3.09 -27.42
N GLU A 227 2.09 -4.18 -28.18
CA GLU A 227 2.47 -4.12 -29.59
C GLU A 227 1.62 -3.01 -30.19
N VAL A 228 2.28 -1.99 -30.71
CA VAL A 228 1.61 -0.92 -31.47
C VAL A 228 0.85 -1.62 -32.57
N PRO A 229 -0.48 -1.47 -32.65
CA PRO A 229 -1.27 -2.17 -33.63
C PRO A 229 -0.66 -1.96 -35.02
N ARG A 230 -0.49 -3.03 -35.80
CA ARG A 230 0.16 -2.98 -37.12
C ARG A 230 -0.44 -1.90 -38.01
N GLN A 231 -1.70 -1.55 -37.82
CA GLN A 231 -2.38 -0.45 -38.51
C GLN A 231 -1.75 0.92 -38.22
N ILE A 232 -1.46 1.22 -36.95
CA ILE A 232 -0.82 2.50 -36.58
C ILE A 232 0.63 2.54 -37.11
N GLN A 233 1.30 1.41 -37.13
CA GLN A 233 2.67 1.31 -37.65
C GLN A 233 2.70 1.50 -39.18
N SER A 234 1.71 0.99 -39.91
CA SER A 234 1.56 1.22 -41.37
C SER A 234 1.17 2.66 -41.68
N GLU A 235 0.29 3.26 -40.89
CA GLU A 235 -0.10 4.69 -41.07
C GLU A 235 1.07 5.64 -40.85
N LEU A 236 1.92 5.37 -39.82
CA LEU A 236 3.12 6.17 -39.57
C LEU A 236 4.13 6.05 -40.71
N GLN A 237 4.36 4.84 -41.24
CA GLN A 237 5.23 4.61 -42.38
C GLN A 237 4.71 5.26 -43.64
N GLN A 238 3.40 5.24 -43.88
CA GLN A 238 2.78 5.86 -45.04
C GLN A 238 2.89 7.40 -44.96
N LYS A 239 2.66 7.97 -43.79
CA LYS A 239 2.83 9.41 -43.54
C LYS A 239 4.27 9.88 -43.77
N GLU A 240 5.26 9.14 -43.28
CA GLU A 240 6.66 9.43 -43.56
C GLU A 240 6.98 9.36 -45.05
N ALA A 241 6.46 8.35 -45.77
CA ALA A 241 6.64 8.22 -47.19
C ALA A 241 6.03 9.41 -47.97
N ASP A 242 4.81 9.85 -47.60
CA ASP A 242 4.14 11.00 -48.20
C ASP A 242 4.89 12.32 -47.92
N ASP A 243 5.45 12.50 -46.74
CA ASP A 243 6.31 13.65 -46.41
C ASP A 243 7.57 13.68 -47.28
N TYR A 244 8.24 12.54 -47.49
CA TYR A 244 9.39 12.43 -48.39
C TYR A 244 9.00 12.72 -49.84
N VAL A 245 7.88 12.22 -50.33
CA VAL A 245 7.40 12.49 -51.67
C VAL A 245 7.11 13.98 -51.86
N SER A 246 6.45 14.61 -50.90
CA SER A 246 6.17 16.05 -50.94
C SER A 246 7.44 16.92 -50.98
N LEU A 247 8.46 16.52 -50.20
CA LEU A 247 9.75 17.17 -50.14
C LEU A 247 10.49 17.02 -51.50
N MET A 248 10.45 15.84 -52.10
CA MET A 248 11.04 15.57 -53.43
C MET A 248 10.35 16.39 -54.55
N ILE A 249 9.03 16.52 -54.48
CA ILE A 249 8.29 17.36 -55.44
C ILE A 249 8.66 18.83 -55.28
N PHE A 250 8.81 19.29 -54.04
CA PHE A 250 9.27 20.66 -53.75
C PHE A 250 10.66 20.94 -54.37
N PHE A 251 11.64 20.07 -54.12
CA PHE A 251 12.99 20.24 -54.70
C PHE A 251 12.98 20.17 -56.21
N ARG A 252 12.22 19.30 -56.82
CA ARG A 252 12.08 19.22 -58.29
C ARG A 252 11.51 20.50 -58.89
N LYS A 253 10.50 21.09 -58.25
CA LYS A 253 9.97 22.40 -58.68
C LYS A 253 10.97 23.52 -58.55
N GLU A 254 11.76 23.51 -57.51
CA GLU A 254 12.82 24.52 -57.32
C GLU A 254 13.94 24.37 -58.39
N GLU A 255 14.37 23.13 -58.67
CA GLU A 255 15.31 22.85 -59.76
C GLU A 255 14.80 23.33 -61.14
N GLU A 256 13.55 23.06 -61.43
CA GLU A 256 12.92 23.49 -62.66
C GLU A 256 12.86 25.03 -62.78
N LYS A 257 12.59 25.70 -61.68
CA LYS A 257 12.59 27.15 -61.58
C LYS A 257 14.00 27.71 -61.81
N TYR A 258 15.02 27.12 -61.19
CA TYR A 258 16.41 27.51 -61.41
C TYR A 258 16.86 27.22 -62.83
N SER A 259 16.47 26.11 -63.47
CA SER A 259 16.80 25.78 -64.84
C SER A 259 16.21 26.79 -65.85
N LYS A 260 14.96 27.24 -65.58
CA LYS A 260 14.30 28.29 -66.40
C LYS A 260 15.01 29.65 -66.24
N LEU A 261 15.50 29.99 -65.06
CA LEU A 261 16.26 31.22 -64.80
C LEU A 261 17.62 31.19 -65.46
N VAL A 262 18.30 30.05 -65.50
CA VAL A 262 19.61 29.88 -66.13
C VAL A 262 19.49 29.90 -67.66
N ASN A 263 18.46 29.31 -68.25
CA ASN A 263 18.25 29.29 -69.69
C ASN A 263 17.62 30.58 -70.25
N GLY A 264 17.07 31.44 -69.38
CA GLY A 264 16.44 32.72 -69.78
C GLY A 264 17.31 33.97 -69.60
N SER A 265 18.50 33.87 -69.01
CA SER A 265 19.40 34.99 -68.85
C SER A 265 20.82 34.62 -69.25
N ASN A 266 21.54 35.59 -69.89
CA ASN A 266 22.94 35.48 -70.27
C ASN A 266 23.77 34.76 -69.19
N PRO A 267 24.83 33.97 -69.59
CA PRO A 267 25.59 33.16 -68.64
C PRO A 267 26.21 34.04 -67.56
N PRO A 268 26.11 33.62 -66.32
CA PRO A 268 26.71 34.38 -65.21
C PRO A 268 28.22 34.47 -65.34
N PRO A 269 28.85 35.56 -64.86
CA PRO A 269 30.34 35.75 -65.00
C PRO A 269 31.05 34.64 -64.26
N ARG A 270 32.01 34.00 -64.89
CA ARG A 270 32.91 32.97 -64.36
C ARG A 270 33.46 33.41 -63.00
N VAL A 271 33.08 32.79 -61.97
CA VAL A 271 33.72 32.92 -60.65
C VAL A 271 35.15 32.31 -60.77
N LYS A 272 36.19 33.13 -60.67
CA LYS A 272 37.57 32.65 -60.59
C LYS A 272 37.71 31.84 -59.33
N GLU A 273 38.02 30.57 -59.50
CA GLU A 273 38.53 29.71 -58.43
C GLU A 273 39.78 30.31 -57.84
N LYS A 274 39.71 30.76 -56.58
CA LYS A 274 40.84 31.01 -55.77
C LYS A 274 41.37 29.68 -55.24
N GLN A 275 42.47 29.18 -55.87
CA GLN A 275 43.31 28.17 -55.27
C GLN A 275 43.84 28.73 -53.96
N ALA A 276 43.56 28.12 -52.85
CA ALA A 276 44.21 28.33 -51.58
C ALA A 276 45.28 27.23 -51.41
N HIS A 277 46.53 27.71 -51.19
CA HIS A 277 47.64 26.91 -50.72
C HIS A 277 47.38 26.42 -49.28
#